data_b954986eb5824f94642ca78657e3d9f6
#
_entry.id   b954986eb5824f94642ca78657e3d9f6
#
_cell.length_a   1.000
_cell.length_b   1.000
_cell.length_c   1.000
_cell.angle_alpha   90.00
_cell.angle_beta   90.00
_cell.angle_gamma   90.00
#
_symmetry.space_group_name_H-M   'P 1'
#
loop_
_entity.id
_entity.type
_entity.pdbx_description
1 polymer ?
#
loop_
_entity_poly.entity_id
_entity_poly.type
_entity_poly.pdbx_seq_one_letter_code
_entity_poly.pdbx_strand_id
1 'polypeptide(L)'
;MRRILACLAAAASALGGLTAAATPATAAGSGSFSVLTYNVAGLPQSLSSATTPRDTSTTEIGRRIAPYDIVNVEEDFNYHAYLYSTDTHPYRTATSGGAGIGSGLNTVSDYAWDGDDFERVHWNDCQVDSGDCLTPKGFTFMRERLAEGVYVDFYNLHTNAGTNPGDLTARAANLSQLTSFISTHSAGNAVVVMGDTNTRYTRSADTIAEFAAANGLTDAWVKLIRGGTPPAKGSDPLVCDQSGATVPNTCEVVDKVLYRGSKLVGLEATSYDNEHAEFLTSDGLMLSDHDPVTVGFTWSQNPDFRLSDQFGGPHGDYYQDLPGVPAGARATAISLRAGSRVDQVGITLDNGTTLTHGGTGGTASSLTLGSGEYVTTAVLCEGQQGGHSRIFSAKFTTNLGNTLAGGTTTSDCVTRTAPSGWQIAGFHGRAGDELDKVGFIYTER
;
A
#
# COMPACT_ATOMS: atom_id res chain seq x y z
N MET A 1 57.06 -47.20 43.29
CA MET A 1 57.31 -47.41 41.84
C MET A 1 55.96 -47.44 41.13
N ARG A 2 55.54 -46.33 40.55
CA ARG A 2 54.47 -46.27 39.54
C ARG A 2 54.84 -45.17 38.57
N ARG A 3 55.05 -45.54 37.31
CA ARG A 3 55.36 -44.67 36.21
C ARG A 3 54.08 -44.03 35.70
N ILE A 4 54.08 -42.70 35.56
CA ILE A 4 53.00 -41.92 34.92
C ILE A 4 53.42 -41.68 33.47
N LEU A 5 52.65 -42.22 32.52
CA LEU A 5 52.77 -41.90 31.11
C LEU A 5 52.00 -40.61 30.83
N ALA A 6 52.67 -39.63 30.25
CA ALA A 6 52.02 -38.42 29.72
C ALA A 6 51.67 -38.65 28.25
N CYS A 7 50.36 -38.58 27.90
CA CYS A 7 49.88 -38.53 26.52
C CYS A 7 49.79 -37.08 26.06
N LEU A 8 50.61 -36.71 25.06
CA LEU A 8 50.41 -35.47 24.30
C LEU A 8 49.27 -35.68 23.30
N ALA A 9 48.18 -34.88 23.44
CA ALA A 9 47.16 -34.79 22.43
C ALA A 9 47.47 -33.59 21.52
N ALA A 10 47.73 -33.84 20.25
CA ALA A 10 47.84 -32.82 19.21
C ALA A 10 46.45 -32.39 18.75
N ALA A 11 46.07 -31.14 18.99
CA ALA A 11 44.84 -30.55 18.48
C ALA A 11 45.06 -30.07 17.03
N ALA A 12 44.46 -30.76 16.07
CA ALA A 12 44.38 -30.30 14.69
C ALA A 12 43.20 -29.32 14.55
N SER A 13 43.50 -28.05 14.34
CA SER A 13 42.52 -27.03 14.03
C SER A 13 42.07 -27.18 12.57
N ALA A 14 40.88 -27.73 12.34
CA ALA A 14 40.25 -27.72 11.04
C ALA A 14 39.60 -26.34 10.83
N LEU A 15 40.22 -25.51 9.96
CA LEU A 15 39.52 -24.33 9.40
C LEU A 15 38.44 -24.85 8.44
N GLY A 16 37.23 -24.94 8.92
CA GLY A 16 36.02 -25.14 8.09
C GLY A 16 35.70 -23.84 7.38
N GLY A 17 36.03 -23.74 6.09
CA GLY A 17 35.51 -22.67 5.25
C GLY A 17 33.97 -22.78 5.16
N LEU A 18 33.27 -21.83 5.74
CA LEU A 18 31.83 -21.64 5.48
C LEU A 18 31.66 -21.16 4.03
N THR A 19 31.42 -22.09 3.11
CA THR A 19 30.83 -21.73 1.82
C THR A 19 29.41 -21.31 2.06
N ALA A 20 29.13 -20.01 2.02
CA ALA A 20 27.75 -19.50 1.94
C ALA A 20 27.13 -20.09 0.67
N ALA A 21 26.20 -21.03 0.83
CA ALA A 21 25.40 -21.50 -0.27
C ALA A 21 24.60 -20.30 -0.79
N ALA A 22 24.81 -19.93 -2.07
CA ALA A 22 23.98 -18.95 -2.75
C ALA A 22 22.51 -19.45 -2.68
N THR A 23 21.65 -18.69 -2.04
CA THR A 23 20.21 -18.95 -2.10
C THR A 23 19.77 -18.88 -3.56
N PRO A 24 19.03 -19.87 -4.07
CA PRO A 24 18.54 -19.82 -5.44
C PRO A 24 17.67 -18.57 -5.62
N ALA A 25 17.74 -17.95 -6.80
CA ALA A 25 16.85 -16.87 -7.16
C ALA A 25 15.42 -17.37 -6.97
N THR A 26 14.67 -16.72 -6.07
CA THR A 26 13.26 -17.08 -5.86
C THR A 26 12.49 -16.81 -7.16
N ALA A 27 11.64 -17.75 -7.57
CA ALA A 27 10.72 -17.53 -8.69
C ALA A 27 9.89 -16.24 -8.47
N ALA A 28 9.40 -15.65 -9.55
CA ALA A 28 8.50 -14.51 -9.46
C ALA A 28 7.29 -14.88 -8.58
N GLY A 29 6.99 -14.04 -7.59
CA GLY A 29 5.90 -14.27 -6.67
C GLY A 29 4.54 -14.13 -7.35
N SER A 30 3.56 -14.87 -6.88
CA SER A 30 2.16 -14.71 -7.24
C SER A 30 1.29 -15.16 -6.07
N GLY A 31 0.06 -14.69 -6.04
CA GLY A 31 -0.90 -15.06 -5.00
C GLY A 31 -2.28 -14.51 -5.29
N SER A 32 -3.15 -14.64 -4.31
CA SER A 32 -4.49 -14.08 -4.33
C SER A 32 -4.82 -13.45 -2.98
N PHE A 33 -5.72 -12.50 -3.00
CA PHE A 33 -6.35 -11.93 -1.81
C PHE A 33 -7.76 -11.45 -2.14
N SER A 34 -8.58 -11.34 -1.11
CA SER A 34 -9.91 -10.77 -1.17
C SER A 34 -9.94 -9.40 -0.48
N VAL A 35 -10.77 -8.50 -0.98
CA VAL A 35 -11.07 -7.23 -0.31
C VAL A 35 -12.56 -7.12 -0.02
N LEU A 36 -12.91 -6.41 1.04
CA LEU A 36 -14.29 -6.01 1.34
C LEU A 36 -14.30 -4.51 1.66
N THR A 37 -15.27 -3.78 1.14
CA THR A 37 -15.59 -2.40 1.58
C THR A 37 -17.00 -2.37 2.15
N TYR A 38 -17.16 -1.75 3.32
CA TYR A 38 -18.43 -1.75 4.03
C TYR A 38 -18.65 -0.49 4.88
N ASN A 39 -19.59 0.35 4.48
CA ASN A 39 -20.11 1.39 5.35
C ASN A 39 -20.94 0.75 6.47
N VAL A 40 -20.48 0.85 7.72
CA VAL A 40 -21.05 0.15 8.89
C VAL A 40 -22.09 0.97 9.64
N ALA A 41 -22.50 2.13 9.12
CA ALA A 41 -23.52 3.01 9.69
C ALA A 41 -23.32 3.31 11.20
N GLY A 42 -22.10 3.58 11.61
CA GLY A 42 -21.69 3.66 13.01
C GLY A 42 -21.96 5.00 13.71
N LEU A 43 -22.84 5.85 13.19
CA LEU A 43 -23.37 6.97 13.96
C LEU A 43 -24.16 6.48 15.18
N PRO A 44 -24.32 7.33 16.24
CA PRO A 44 -25.20 6.99 17.36
C PRO A 44 -26.55 6.49 16.89
N GLN A 45 -27.11 5.47 17.52
CA GLN A 45 -28.37 4.81 17.12
C GLN A 45 -29.49 5.78 16.72
N SER A 46 -29.60 6.92 17.40
CA SER A 46 -30.65 7.93 17.12
C SER A 46 -30.38 8.76 15.87
N LEU A 47 -29.19 8.70 15.30
CA LEU A 47 -28.75 9.47 14.13
C LEU A 47 -28.42 8.56 12.94
N SER A 48 -28.23 7.26 13.18
CA SER A 48 -27.94 6.29 12.13
C SER A 48 -29.17 6.03 11.27
N SER A 49 -28.98 5.87 9.96
CA SER A 49 -30.01 5.46 9.01
C SER A 49 -30.32 3.97 9.10
N ALA A 50 -29.40 3.17 9.65
CA ALA A 50 -29.63 1.74 9.84
C ALA A 50 -30.69 1.45 10.91
N THR A 51 -31.61 0.55 10.61
CA THR A 51 -32.78 0.26 11.46
C THR A 51 -32.49 -0.73 12.58
N THR A 52 -31.43 -1.52 12.46
CA THR A 52 -31.01 -2.52 13.45
C THR A 52 -30.18 -1.90 14.57
N PRO A 53 -30.14 -2.48 15.79
CA PRO A 53 -29.34 -1.96 16.89
C PRO A 53 -27.83 -1.92 16.52
N ARG A 54 -27.20 -0.75 16.67
CA ARG A 54 -25.84 -0.53 16.18
C ARG A 54 -24.77 -1.34 16.91
N ASP A 55 -24.90 -1.52 18.22
CA ASP A 55 -23.95 -2.29 19.04
C ASP A 55 -23.92 -3.77 18.65
N THR A 56 -25.08 -4.41 18.58
CA THR A 56 -25.19 -5.82 18.21
C THR A 56 -24.89 -6.05 16.73
N SER A 57 -25.36 -5.16 15.85
CA SER A 57 -25.09 -5.25 14.42
C SER A 57 -23.60 -5.06 14.12
N THR A 58 -22.93 -4.10 14.75
CA THR A 58 -21.49 -3.89 14.55
C THR A 58 -20.66 -5.05 15.12
N THR A 59 -21.09 -5.65 16.25
CA THR A 59 -20.46 -6.88 16.76
C THR A 59 -20.59 -8.05 15.76
N GLU A 60 -21.76 -8.19 15.14
CA GLU A 60 -21.99 -9.23 14.12
C GLU A 60 -21.21 -8.94 12.83
N ILE A 61 -21.14 -7.69 12.41
CA ILE A 61 -20.28 -7.26 11.29
C ILE A 61 -18.83 -7.67 11.55
N GLY A 62 -18.27 -7.37 12.73
CA GLY A 62 -16.90 -7.73 13.08
C GLY A 62 -16.61 -9.24 12.96
N ARG A 63 -17.61 -10.10 13.21
CA ARG A 63 -17.47 -11.55 13.02
C ARG A 63 -17.50 -11.93 11.54
N ARG A 64 -18.35 -11.29 10.74
CA ARG A 64 -18.60 -11.66 9.34
C ARG A 64 -17.56 -11.13 8.38
N ILE A 65 -16.81 -10.09 8.76
CA ILE A 65 -15.70 -9.59 7.95
C ILE A 65 -14.44 -10.45 8.04
N ALA A 66 -14.31 -11.31 9.06
CA ALA A 66 -13.13 -12.13 9.31
C ALA A 66 -12.67 -13.06 8.14
N PRO A 67 -13.51 -13.52 7.22
CA PRO A 67 -13.07 -14.32 6.07
C PRO A 67 -12.39 -13.54 4.94
N TYR A 68 -12.42 -12.21 4.95
CA TYR A 68 -11.86 -11.37 3.88
C TYR A 68 -10.47 -10.89 4.29
N ASP A 69 -9.51 -10.93 3.38
CA ASP A 69 -8.10 -10.65 3.73
C ASP A 69 -7.84 -9.18 4.07
N ILE A 70 -8.53 -8.24 3.40
CA ILE A 70 -8.38 -6.79 3.60
C ILE A 70 -9.76 -6.15 3.62
N VAL A 71 -10.11 -5.49 4.71
CA VAL A 71 -11.44 -4.89 4.87
C VAL A 71 -11.32 -3.40 5.18
N ASN A 72 -11.90 -2.57 4.31
CA ASN A 72 -12.14 -1.17 4.60
C ASN A 72 -13.54 -1.01 5.18
N VAL A 73 -13.63 -0.24 6.25
CA VAL A 73 -14.91 0.17 6.85
C VAL A 73 -15.04 1.68 6.83
N GLU A 74 -16.23 2.15 6.47
CA GLU A 74 -16.66 3.54 6.49
C GLU A 74 -17.70 3.73 7.58
N GLU A 75 -17.84 4.96 8.08
CA GLU A 75 -18.72 5.31 9.21
C GLU A 75 -18.45 4.53 10.51
N ASP A 76 -17.27 4.01 10.71
CA ASP A 76 -16.88 3.42 12.00
C ASP A 76 -16.59 4.53 13.04
N PHE A 77 -17.65 5.24 13.46
CA PHE A 77 -17.53 6.39 14.35
C PHE A 77 -17.60 6.03 15.83
N ASN A 78 -18.70 5.42 16.27
CA ASN A 78 -19.01 5.23 17.69
C ASN A 78 -18.93 3.78 18.17
N TYR A 79 -18.90 2.82 17.23
CA TYR A 79 -19.04 1.39 17.56
C TYR A 79 -17.80 0.56 17.23
N HIS A 80 -16.65 1.17 16.94
CA HIS A 80 -15.44 0.45 16.60
C HIS A 80 -14.99 -0.57 17.67
N ALA A 81 -15.25 -0.32 18.97
CA ALA A 81 -14.97 -1.29 20.01
C ALA A 81 -15.81 -2.57 19.87
N TYR A 82 -17.03 -2.47 19.34
CA TYR A 82 -17.89 -3.62 19.06
C TYR A 82 -17.39 -4.38 17.83
N LEU A 83 -17.01 -3.68 16.77
CA LEU A 83 -16.39 -4.26 15.58
C LEU A 83 -15.15 -5.10 15.98
N TYR A 84 -14.24 -4.48 16.68
CA TYR A 84 -12.96 -5.08 17.06
C TYR A 84 -13.09 -6.17 18.13
N SER A 85 -14.23 -6.26 18.84
CA SER A 85 -14.45 -7.32 19.81
C SER A 85 -14.57 -8.70 19.19
N THR A 86 -14.91 -8.80 17.92
CA THR A 86 -15.14 -10.06 17.18
C THR A 86 -14.32 -10.18 15.90
N ASP A 87 -13.71 -9.09 15.43
CA ASP A 87 -12.75 -9.12 14.35
C ASP A 87 -11.46 -9.88 14.75
N THR A 88 -10.90 -10.64 13.82
CA THR A 88 -9.73 -11.51 14.06
C THR A 88 -8.51 -11.16 13.22
N HIS A 89 -8.57 -10.11 12.40
CA HIS A 89 -7.43 -9.70 11.60
C HIS A 89 -6.24 -9.30 12.49
N PRO A 90 -5.02 -9.69 12.14
CA PRO A 90 -3.82 -9.39 12.93
C PRO A 90 -3.43 -7.92 12.88
N TYR A 91 -3.79 -7.20 11.82
CA TYR A 91 -3.45 -5.79 11.62
C TYR A 91 -4.71 -4.94 11.52
N ARG A 92 -4.68 -3.77 12.16
CA ARG A 92 -5.77 -2.78 12.08
C ARG A 92 -5.24 -1.37 12.27
N THR A 93 -5.87 -0.41 11.62
CA THR A 93 -5.58 1.02 11.81
C THR A 93 -6.04 1.49 13.18
N ALA A 94 -5.34 2.49 13.72
CA ALA A 94 -5.84 3.20 14.90
C ALA A 94 -7.11 3.97 14.53
N THR A 95 -8.09 3.99 15.44
CA THR A 95 -9.30 4.79 15.27
C THR A 95 -8.98 6.29 15.33
N SER A 96 -9.79 7.08 14.67
CA SER A 96 -9.66 8.54 14.68
C SER A 96 -10.70 9.20 15.59
N GLY A 97 -10.47 10.47 15.95
CA GLY A 97 -11.46 11.30 16.66
C GLY A 97 -11.36 11.28 18.19
N GLY A 98 -10.63 10.36 18.79
CA GLY A 98 -10.49 10.28 20.25
C GLY A 98 -11.85 10.21 20.95
N ALA A 99 -12.20 11.25 21.75
CA ALA A 99 -13.51 11.36 22.41
C ALA A 99 -14.61 11.98 21.53
N GLY A 100 -14.27 12.37 20.29
CA GLY A 100 -15.19 12.98 19.32
C GLY A 100 -15.48 12.07 18.14
N ILE A 101 -16.18 12.61 17.15
CA ILE A 101 -16.43 11.93 15.88
C ILE A 101 -15.15 12.05 15.03
N GLY A 102 -14.58 10.92 14.65
CA GLY A 102 -13.44 10.83 13.73
C GLY A 102 -13.86 10.79 12.26
N SER A 103 -12.94 10.40 11.38
CA SER A 103 -13.22 10.23 9.96
C SER A 103 -14.13 9.03 9.67
N GLY A 104 -14.27 8.10 10.60
CA GLY A 104 -15.02 6.85 10.42
C GLY A 104 -14.36 5.84 9.50
N LEU A 105 -13.12 6.11 9.05
CA LEU A 105 -12.40 5.25 8.11
C LEU A 105 -11.40 4.40 8.86
N ASN A 106 -11.56 3.09 8.82
CA ASN A 106 -10.62 2.13 9.38
C ASN A 106 -10.38 0.97 8.41
N THR A 107 -9.25 0.31 8.57
CA THR A 107 -8.91 -0.89 7.80
C THR A 107 -8.45 -1.97 8.76
N VAL A 108 -8.91 -3.19 8.54
CA VAL A 108 -8.39 -4.41 9.14
C VAL A 108 -7.85 -5.31 8.04
N SER A 109 -6.74 -6.03 8.29
CA SER A 109 -6.03 -6.76 7.24
C SER A 109 -5.24 -7.94 7.78
N ASP A 110 -5.11 -8.97 6.95
CA ASP A 110 -4.17 -10.08 7.14
C ASP A 110 -2.73 -9.72 6.73
N TYR A 111 -2.55 -8.62 6.00
CA TYR A 111 -1.26 -8.13 5.53
C TYR A 111 -0.74 -6.97 6.37
N ALA A 112 0.57 -6.96 6.59
CA ALA A 112 1.24 -5.88 7.31
C ALA A 112 1.46 -4.66 6.41
N TRP A 113 1.46 -3.49 7.00
CA TRP A 113 1.94 -2.24 6.40
C TRP A 113 2.91 -1.54 7.35
N ASP A 114 3.68 -0.60 6.81
CA ASP A 114 4.48 0.31 7.65
C ASP A 114 3.53 1.35 8.28
N GLY A 115 3.36 1.28 9.60
CA GLY A 115 2.47 2.18 10.33
C GLY A 115 2.88 3.65 10.23
N ASP A 116 4.17 3.91 10.02
CA ASP A 116 4.71 5.25 9.84
C ASP A 116 4.37 5.84 8.47
N ASP A 117 4.07 5.00 7.47
CA ASP A 117 3.60 5.42 6.14
C ASP A 117 2.06 5.52 6.04
N PHE A 118 1.33 5.16 7.12
CA PHE A 118 -0.12 5.31 7.13
C PHE A 118 -0.52 6.78 7.22
N GLU A 119 -1.39 7.21 6.30
CA GLU A 119 -1.92 8.58 6.28
C GLU A 119 -3.44 8.60 6.34
N ARG A 120 -3.98 9.58 7.06
CA ARG A 120 -5.41 9.89 7.14
C ARG A 120 -5.61 11.34 6.75
N VAL A 121 -6.28 11.56 5.63
CA VAL A 121 -6.41 12.87 5.00
C VAL A 121 -7.87 13.28 4.96
N HIS A 122 -8.19 14.46 5.46
CA HIS A 122 -9.54 15.01 5.38
C HIS A 122 -9.80 15.65 4.03
N TRP A 123 -11.05 15.63 3.59
CA TRP A 123 -11.45 16.40 2.42
C TRP A 123 -11.31 17.91 2.68
N ASN A 124 -10.85 18.63 1.67
CA ASN A 124 -10.80 20.10 1.71
C ASN A 124 -12.17 20.73 1.51
N ASP A 125 -13.09 20.01 0.87
CA ASP A 125 -14.43 20.46 0.51
C ASP A 125 -15.48 19.51 1.05
N CYS A 126 -16.52 20.07 1.64
CA CYS A 126 -17.72 19.35 2.08
C CYS A 126 -18.96 20.27 1.96
N GLN A 127 -20.16 19.69 1.91
CA GLN A 127 -21.41 20.44 1.89
C GLN A 127 -22.00 20.56 3.30
N VAL A 128 -22.20 21.77 3.78
CA VAL A 128 -22.70 22.05 5.14
C VAL A 128 -24.18 21.68 5.26
N ASP A 129 -24.99 22.01 4.26
CA ASP A 129 -26.44 21.87 4.33
C ASP A 129 -26.92 20.41 4.38
N SER A 130 -26.11 19.47 3.88
CA SER A 130 -26.36 18.02 3.96
C SER A 130 -25.80 17.37 5.23
N GLY A 131 -25.05 18.12 6.03
CA GLY A 131 -24.44 17.63 7.27
C GLY A 131 -23.09 16.94 7.11
N ASP A 132 -22.58 16.77 5.90
CA ASP A 132 -21.29 16.08 5.64
C ASP A 132 -20.08 16.76 6.30
N CYS A 133 -20.13 18.10 6.49
CA CYS A 133 -19.09 18.82 7.22
C CYS A 133 -19.11 18.58 8.74
N LEU A 134 -20.11 17.89 9.29
CA LEU A 134 -20.18 17.56 10.71
C LEU A 134 -19.26 16.39 11.09
N THR A 135 -18.89 15.58 10.11
CA THR A 135 -17.90 14.50 10.27
C THR A 135 -16.68 14.81 9.43
N PRO A 136 -15.45 14.62 9.95
CA PRO A 136 -14.24 14.89 9.21
C PRO A 136 -13.94 13.77 8.20
N LYS A 137 -14.85 13.56 7.23
CA LYS A 137 -14.70 12.60 6.15
C LYS A 137 -13.43 12.85 5.37
N GLY A 138 -12.95 11.85 4.66
CA GLY A 138 -11.71 11.92 3.92
C GLY A 138 -11.37 10.60 3.26
N PHE A 139 -10.08 10.33 3.22
CA PHE A 139 -9.53 9.04 2.80
C PHE A 139 -8.35 8.65 3.70
N THR A 140 -8.01 7.36 3.67
CA THR A 140 -6.75 6.85 4.23
C THR A 140 -5.88 6.29 3.12
N PHE A 141 -4.59 6.28 3.36
CA PHE A 141 -3.57 5.67 2.52
C PHE A 141 -2.73 4.71 3.35
N MET A 142 -2.46 3.54 2.81
CA MET A 142 -1.48 2.60 3.35
C MET A 142 -0.83 1.81 2.22
N ARG A 143 0.41 1.38 2.43
CA ARG A 143 1.15 0.51 1.52
C ARG A 143 1.24 -0.86 2.13
N GLU A 144 0.39 -1.79 1.70
CA GLU A 144 0.37 -3.15 2.20
C GLU A 144 1.44 -4.02 1.52
N ARG A 145 2.10 -4.83 2.32
CA ARG A 145 3.15 -5.73 1.90
C ARG A 145 2.58 -7.12 1.66
N LEU A 146 2.37 -7.49 0.40
CA LEU A 146 1.89 -8.83 0.03
C LEU A 146 3.01 -9.88 0.09
N ALA A 147 4.25 -9.48 -0.23
CA ALA A 147 5.46 -10.31 -0.15
C ALA A 147 6.70 -9.39 -0.08
N GLU A 148 7.89 -9.97 0.06
CA GLU A 148 9.13 -9.18 0.03
C GLU A 148 9.23 -8.35 -1.27
N GLY A 149 9.33 -7.02 -1.11
CA GLY A 149 9.40 -6.08 -2.21
C GLY A 149 8.12 -5.97 -3.06
N VAL A 150 7.04 -6.64 -2.68
CA VAL A 150 5.75 -6.62 -3.39
C VAL A 150 4.74 -5.86 -2.55
N TYR A 151 4.41 -4.66 -3.01
CA TYR A 151 3.51 -3.74 -2.32
C TYR A 151 2.33 -3.37 -3.21
N VAL A 152 1.18 -3.15 -2.57
CA VAL A 152 -0.01 -2.54 -3.17
C VAL A 152 -0.44 -1.37 -2.29
N ASP A 153 -0.71 -0.24 -2.91
CA ASP A 153 -1.19 0.96 -2.22
C ASP A 153 -2.71 0.90 -2.09
N PHE A 154 -3.21 0.89 -0.86
CA PHE A 154 -4.63 0.84 -0.52
C PHE A 154 -5.14 2.19 -0.06
N TYR A 155 -6.31 2.54 -0.57
CA TYR A 155 -7.06 3.74 -0.19
C TYR A 155 -8.45 3.33 0.30
N ASN A 156 -8.83 3.78 1.49
CA ASN A 156 -10.19 3.77 1.99
C ASN A 156 -10.76 5.19 1.87
N LEU A 157 -11.96 5.37 1.35
CA LEU A 157 -12.55 6.70 1.22
C LEU A 157 -14.03 6.72 1.58
N HIS A 158 -14.48 7.88 2.09
CA HIS A 158 -15.89 8.21 2.20
C HIS A 158 -16.08 9.64 1.71
N THR A 159 -16.69 9.81 0.53
CA THR A 159 -16.89 11.13 -0.09
C THR A 159 -18.16 11.82 0.42
N ASN A 160 -18.37 13.06 0.01
CA ASN A 160 -19.57 13.82 0.33
C ASN A 160 -20.84 13.10 -0.16
N ALA A 161 -21.78 12.86 0.74
CA ALA A 161 -23.08 12.24 0.45
C ALA A 161 -24.03 13.22 -0.27
N GLY A 162 -25.28 12.78 -0.46
CA GLY A 162 -26.34 13.61 -1.00
C GLY A 162 -26.31 13.87 -2.51
N THR A 163 -27.31 14.58 -3.00
CA THR A 163 -27.52 14.81 -4.45
C THR A 163 -27.90 16.25 -4.79
N ASN A 164 -27.85 17.16 -3.82
CA ASN A 164 -28.01 18.58 -4.10
C ASN A 164 -26.81 19.10 -4.91
N PRO A 165 -26.93 20.20 -5.66
CA PRO A 165 -25.83 20.73 -6.45
C PRO A 165 -24.52 20.95 -5.67
N GLY A 166 -24.62 21.38 -4.40
CA GLY A 166 -23.47 21.54 -3.51
C GLY A 166 -22.79 20.20 -3.17
N ASP A 167 -23.58 19.16 -2.91
CA ASP A 167 -23.07 17.81 -2.64
C ASP A 167 -22.29 17.26 -3.84
N LEU A 168 -22.85 17.41 -5.03
CA LEU A 168 -22.21 16.94 -6.27
C LEU A 168 -20.89 17.67 -6.54
N THR A 169 -20.85 18.99 -6.25
CA THR A 169 -19.63 19.80 -6.39
C THR A 169 -18.56 19.37 -5.38
N ALA A 170 -18.93 19.23 -4.11
CA ALA A 170 -18.01 18.80 -3.06
C ALA A 170 -17.45 17.38 -3.35
N ARG A 171 -18.33 16.45 -3.77
CA ARG A 171 -17.90 15.09 -4.13
C ARG A 171 -16.93 15.06 -5.31
N ALA A 172 -17.16 15.86 -6.34
CA ALA A 172 -16.22 15.99 -7.45
C ALA A 172 -14.87 16.57 -7.00
N ALA A 173 -14.86 17.55 -6.09
CA ALA A 173 -13.65 18.11 -5.48
C ALA A 173 -12.90 17.06 -4.63
N ASN A 174 -13.63 16.23 -3.87
CA ASN A 174 -13.05 15.12 -3.10
C ASN A 174 -12.28 14.16 -4.01
N LEU A 175 -12.87 13.69 -5.11
CA LEU A 175 -12.22 12.79 -6.05
C LEU A 175 -11.02 13.46 -6.76
N SER A 176 -11.08 14.78 -7.02
CA SER A 176 -9.95 15.53 -7.56
C SER A 176 -8.79 15.62 -6.56
N GLN A 177 -9.08 15.85 -5.29
CA GLN A 177 -8.07 15.84 -4.21
C GLN A 177 -7.38 14.47 -4.12
N LEU A 178 -8.16 13.38 -4.13
CA LEU A 178 -7.62 12.03 -4.12
C LEU A 178 -6.76 11.73 -5.35
N THR A 179 -7.18 12.19 -6.55
CA THR A 179 -6.36 12.05 -7.77
C THR A 179 -4.99 12.71 -7.61
N SER A 180 -4.94 13.92 -7.04
CA SER A 180 -3.69 14.62 -6.78
C SER A 180 -2.81 13.86 -5.80
N PHE A 181 -3.40 13.27 -4.76
CA PHE A 181 -2.69 12.47 -3.76
C PHE A 181 -2.13 11.16 -4.37
N ILE A 182 -2.94 10.43 -5.13
CA ILE A 182 -2.51 9.20 -5.83
C ILE A 182 -1.33 9.49 -6.77
N SER A 183 -1.33 10.64 -7.45
CA SER A 183 -0.26 11.00 -8.38
C SER A 183 1.09 11.24 -7.71
N THR A 184 1.11 11.64 -6.44
CA THR A 184 2.33 11.91 -5.67
C THR A 184 2.77 10.73 -4.80
N HIS A 185 1.84 9.95 -4.28
CA HIS A 185 2.14 8.86 -3.32
C HIS A 185 2.25 7.49 -4.00
N SER A 186 1.52 7.28 -5.10
CA SER A 186 1.38 5.97 -5.75
C SER A 186 1.84 5.97 -7.21
N ALA A 187 2.68 6.93 -7.61
CA ALA A 187 3.26 6.95 -8.95
C ALA A 187 4.08 5.67 -9.20
N GLY A 188 3.70 4.91 -10.24
CA GLY A 188 4.38 3.66 -10.59
C GLY A 188 4.04 2.45 -9.71
N ASN A 189 3.14 2.56 -8.73
CA ASN A 189 2.69 1.48 -7.86
C ASN A 189 1.36 0.87 -8.31
N ALA A 190 1.14 -0.39 -7.92
CA ALA A 190 -0.18 -1.01 -7.94
C ALA A 190 -1.07 -0.34 -6.88
N VAL A 191 -2.34 -0.13 -7.21
CA VAL A 191 -3.27 0.64 -6.38
C VAL A 191 -4.62 -0.08 -6.30
N VAL A 192 -5.21 -0.09 -5.11
CA VAL A 192 -6.63 -0.38 -4.88
C VAL A 192 -7.26 0.82 -4.17
N VAL A 193 -8.33 1.36 -4.74
CA VAL A 193 -9.17 2.40 -4.14
C VAL A 193 -10.52 1.79 -3.87
N MET A 194 -10.94 1.73 -2.62
CA MET A 194 -12.25 1.19 -2.26
C MET A 194 -12.88 1.97 -1.11
N GLY A 195 -14.20 2.00 -1.08
CA GLY A 195 -14.95 2.75 -0.06
C GLY A 195 -16.30 3.22 -0.56
N ASP A 196 -17.00 3.94 0.29
CA ASP A 196 -18.23 4.64 -0.05
C ASP A 196 -17.91 5.90 -0.87
N THR A 197 -17.99 5.74 -2.19
CA THR A 197 -17.75 6.85 -3.13
C THR A 197 -18.95 7.79 -3.26
N ASN A 198 -20.09 7.43 -2.71
CA ASN A 198 -21.36 8.15 -2.91
C ASN A 198 -21.70 8.45 -4.39
N THR A 199 -20.98 7.81 -5.33
CA THR A 199 -21.11 8.06 -6.77
C THR A 199 -21.85 6.94 -7.48
N ARG A 200 -22.47 7.30 -8.60
CA ARG A 200 -23.07 6.35 -9.56
C ARG A 200 -22.68 6.72 -10.98
N TYR A 201 -22.34 5.72 -11.80
CA TYR A 201 -22.10 5.93 -13.24
C TYR A 201 -23.36 6.47 -13.94
N THR A 202 -24.53 6.00 -13.52
CA THR A 202 -25.81 6.43 -14.08
C THR A 202 -26.16 7.89 -13.75
N ARG A 203 -25.59 8.48 -12.69
CA ARG A 203 -25.85 9.86 -12.30
C ARG A 203 -25.01 10.82 -13.12
N SER A 204 -25.65 11.71 -13.89
CA SER A 204 -24.99 12.58 -14.88
C SER A 204 -23.93 13.55 -14.32
N ALA A 205 -24.07 13.95 -13.04
CA ALA A 205 -23.17 14.91 -12.40
C ALA A 205 -22.01 14.24 -11.64
N ASP A 206 -22.04 12.92 -11.43
CA ASP A 206 -20.97 12.21 -10.74
C ASP A 206 -19.75 12.01 -11.67
N THR A 207 -18.55 12.07 -11.08
CA THR A 207 -17.28 12.09 -11.80
C THR A 207 -16.46 10.82 -11.61
N ILE A 208 -17.09 9.70 -11.25
CA ILE A 208 -16.39 8.44 -10.97
C ILE A 208 -15.70 7.87 -12.22
N ALA A 209 -16.28 8.03 -13.40
CA ALA A 209 -15.68 7.58 -14.65
C ALA A 209 -14.42 8.38 -14.98
N GLU A 210 -14.48 9.70 -14.79
CA GLU A 210 -13.35 10.61 -14.97
C GLU A 210 -12.24 10.34 -13.96
N PHE A 211 -12.61 10.08 -12.69
CA PHE A 211 -11.67 9.69 -11.64
C PHE A 211 -10.94 8.39 -11.99
N ALA A 212 -11.67 7.36 -12.41
CA ALA A 212 -11.09 6.09 -12.82
C ALA A 212 -10.11 6.29 -14.00
N ALA A 213 -10.53 7.02 -15.03
CA ALA A 213 -9.71 7.30 -16.21
C ALA A 213 -8.44 8.10 -15.87
N ALA A 214 -8.56 9.16 -15.06
CA ALA A 214 -7.43 10.02 -14.69
C ALA A 214 -6.34 9.28 -13.91
N ASN A 215 -6.72 8.24 -13.16
CA ASN A 215 -5.81 7.43 -12.35
C ASN A 215 -5.43 6.08 -13.00
N GLY A 216 -5.90 5.79 -14.21
CA GLY A 216 -5.70 4.51 -14.88
C GLY A 216 -6.30 3.31 -14.13
N LEU A 217 -7.38 3.56 -13.38
CA LEU A 217 -8.06 2.55 -12.56
C LEU A 217 -9.14 1.82 -13.37
N THR A 218 -9.31 0.54 -13.09
CA THR A 218 -10.40 -0.30 -13.55
C THR A 218 -11.37 -0.50 -12.38
N ASP A 219 -12.65 -0.25 -12.58
CA ASP A 219 -13.69 -0.61 -11.61
C ASP A 219 -14.02 -2.10 -11.74
N ALA A 220 -13.92 -2.85 -10.65
CA ALA A 220 -14.14 -4.29 -10.63
C ALA A 220 -15.57 -4.68 -11.05
N TRP A 221 -16.59 -3.92 -10.60
CA TRP A 221 -17.98 -4.12 -11.01
C TRP A 221 -18.16 -3.91 -12.52
N VAL A 222 -17.64 -2.80 -13.04
CA VAL A 222 -17.70 -2.52 -14.49
C VAL A 222 -17.02 -3.62 -15.29
N LYS A 223 -15.85 -4.07 -14.86
CA LYS A 223 -15.10 -5.12 -15.55
C LYS A 223 -15.81 -6.48 -15.54
N LEU A 224 -16.21 -6.94 -14.37
CA LEU A 224 -16.67 -8.33 -14.18
C LEU A 224 -18.17 -8.49 -14.43
N ILE A 225 -18.97 -7.49 -14.09
CA ILE A 225 -20.44 -7.57 -14.18
C ILE A 225 -20.96 -6.87 -15.45
N ARG A 226 -20.29 -5.79 -15.88
CA ARG A 226 -20.73 -4.98 -17.04
C ARG A 226 -19.94 -5.24 -18.33
N GLY A 227 -19.07 -6.25 -18.33
CA GLY A 227 -18.25 -6.59 -19.50
C GLY A 227 -17.28 -5.48 -19.92
N GLY A 228 -16.81 -4.67 -18.95
CA GLY A 228 -15.86 -3.59 -19.16
C GLY A 228 -16.46 -2.26 -19.65
N THR A 229 -17.79 -2.17 -19.77
CA THR A 229 -18.46 -0.95 -20.22
C THR A 229 -19.32 -0.37 -19.10
N PRO A 230 -18.94 0.81 -18.55
CA PRO A 230 -19.75 1.46 -17.52
C PRO A 230 -21.12 1.89 -18.08
N PRO A 231 -22.14 2.03 -17.21
CA PRO A 231 -23.41 2.63 -17.61
C PRO A 231 -23.20 4.05 -18.15
N ALA A 232 -24.05 4.44 -19.10
CA ALA A 232 -24.01 5.79 -19.63
C ALA A 232 -24.47 6.82 -18.60
N LYS A 233 -23.79 7.95 -18.52
CA LYS A 233 -24.23 9.09 -17.68
C LYS A 233 -25.64 9.54 -18.07
N GLY A 234 -26.49 9.72 -17.07
CA GLY A 234 -27.89 10.13 -17.27
C GLY A 234 -28.81 9.02 -17.76
N SER A 235 -28.34 7.77 -17.80
CA SER A 235 -29.22 6.61 -18.02
C SER A 235 -30.07 6.31 -16.81
N ASP A 236 -31.08 5.45 -16.96
CA ASP A 236 -31.91 5.01 -15.87
C ASP A 236 -31.08 4.42 -14.73
N PRO A 237 -31.40 4.73 -13.46
CA PRO A 237 -30.68 4.21 -12.32
C PRO A 237 -30.74 2.68 -12.25
N LEU A 238 -29.62 2.04 -11.94
CA LEU A 238 -29.52 0.59 -11.73
C LEU A 238 -29.60 0.23 -10.25
N VAL A 239 -30.40 0.97 -9.48
CA VAL A 239 -30.61 0.76 -8.04
C VAL A 239 -31.61 -0.35 -7.82
N CYS A 240 -31.32 -1.27 -6.92
CA CYS A 240 -32.21 -2.37 -6.57
C CYS A 240 -32.83 -2.18 -5.19
N ASP A 241 -33.93 -2.89 -4.98
CA ASP A 241 -34.56 -3.01 -3.67
C ASP A 241 -33.69 -3.89 -2.76
N GLN A 242 -33.35 -3.38 -1.61
CA GLN A 242 -32.56 -4.03 -0.57
C GLN A 242 -33.43 -4.68 0.53
N SER A 243 -34.76 -4.68 0.39
CA SER A 243 -35.66 -5.29 1.38
C SER A 243 -35.76 -6.83 1.27
N GLY A 244 -35.20 -7.41 0.20
CA GLY A 244 -35.19 -8.84 -0.06
C GLY A 244 -34.07 -9.58 0.66
N ALA A 245 -34.00 -10.90 0.47
CA ALA A 245 -32.89 -11.71 1.00
C ALA A 245 -31.63 -11.67 0.14
N THR A 246 -31.70 -11.15 -1.08
CA THR A 246 -30.56 -11.05 -2.01
C THR A 246 -30.66 -9.79 -2.84
N VAL A 247 -29.52 -9.21 -3.17
CA VAL A 247 -29.38 -8.10 -4.13
C VAL A 247 -28.50 -8.59 -5.29
N PRO A 248 -29.00 -8.54 -6.55
CA PRO A 248 -28.19 -9.00 -7.68
C PRO A 248 -26.95 -8.13 -7.92
N ASN A 249 -25.85 -8.75 -8.34
CA ASN A 249 -24.61 -8.06 -8.72
C ASN A 249 -24.77 -7.08 -9.89
N THR A 250 -25.86 -7.16 -10.64
CA THR A 250 -26.17 -6.19 -11.71
C THR A 250 -26.62 -4.83 -11.20
N CYS A 251 -26.93 -4.71 -9.90
CA CYS A 251 -27.31 -3.47 -9.26
C CYS A 251 -26.10 -2.57 -9.02
N GLU A 252 -26.25 -1.28 -9.28
CA GLU A 252 -25.20 -0.31 -9.01
C GLU A 252 -25.29 0.20 -7.57
N VAL A 253 -24.26 -0.08 -6.77
CA VAL A 253 -24.08 0.49 -5.45
C VAL A 253 -23.12 1.68 -5.48
N VAL A 254 -23.08 2.48 -4.41
CA VAL A 254 -22.15 3.62 -4.28
C VAL A 254 -20.80 3.19 -3.73
N ASP A 255 -20.75 2.04 -3.09
CA ASP A 255 -19.54 1.39 -2.57
C ASP A 255 -18.81 0.73 -3.74
N LYS A 256 -17.56 1.07 -3.95
CA LYS A 256 -16.83 0.67 -5.15
C LYS A 256 -15.43 0.16 -4.83
N VAL A 257 -14.93 -0.70 -5.70
CA VAL A 257 -13.55 -1.20 -5.69
C VAL A 257 -12.94 -0.92 -7.06
N LEU A 258 -11.96 -0.02 -7.10
CA LEU A 258 -11.23 0.34 -8.30
C LEU A 258 -9.76 -0.05 -8.12
N TYR A 259 -9.10 -0.50 -9.19
CA TYR A 259 -7.73 -0.99 -9.07
C TYR A 259 -6.91 -0.76 -10.35
N ARG A 260 -5.60 -0.79 -10.19
CA ARG A 260 -4.63 -0.90 -11.28
C ARG A 260 -3.41 -1.69 -10.82
N GLY A 261 -2.80 -2.42 -11.73
CA GLY A 261 -1.46 -2.98 -11.53
C GLY A 261 -0.37 -1.95 -11.71
N SER A 262 0.87 -2.41 -11.64
CA SER A 262 2.09 -1.63 -11.91
C SER A 262 3.02 -2.40 -12.84
N LYS A 263 4.19 -1.81 -13.13
CA LYS A 263 5.24 -2.51 -13.88
C LYS A 263 5.78 -3.75 -13.14
N LEU A 264 5.75 -3.72 -11.79
CA LEU A 264 6.17 -4.87 -10.97
C LEU A 264 5.04 -5.84 -10.70
N VAL A 265 3.85 -5.33 -10.34
CA VAL A 265 2.74 -6.12 -9.82
C VAL A 265 1.60 -6.10 -10.83
N GLY A 266 1.39 -7.21 -11.54
CA GLY A 266 0.14 -7.45 -12.23
C GLY A 266 -0.96 -7.69 -11.19
N LEU A 267 -2.07 -6.97 -11.30
CA LEU A 267 -3.22 -7.09 -10.40
C LEU A 267 -4.48 -7.29 -11.25
N GLU A 268 -5.24 -8.33 -10.94
CA GLU A 268 -6.40 -8.74 -11.72
C GLU A 268 -7.56 -9.10 -10.81
N ALA A 269 -8.71 -8.41 -10.96
CA ALA A 269 -9.95 -8.78 -10.29
C ALA A 269 -10.55 -10.03 -10.93
N THR A 270 -10.86 -11.04 -10.11
CA THR A 270 -11.33 -12.37 -10.54
C THR A 270 -12.77 -12.68 -10.14
N SER A 271 -13.27 -12.04 -9.11
CA SER A 271 -14.65 -12.13 -8.65
C SER A 271 -15.13 -10.78 -8.10
N TYR A 272 -16.43 -10.57 -8.18
CA TYR A 272 -17.16 -9.44 -7.57
C TYR A 272 -18.46 -9.98 -7.00
N ASP A 273 -18.77 -9.62 -5.76
CA ASP A 273 -20.07 -9.93 -5.18
C ASP A 273 -20.58 -8.76 -4.32
N ASN A 274 -21.90 -8.57 -4.37
CA ASN A 274 -22.66 -7.79 -3.41
C ASN A 274 -23.05 -8.74 -2.29
N GLU A 275 -22.44 -8.57 -1.13
CA GLU A 275 -22.56 -9.50 0.00
C GLU A 275 -23.82 -9.25 0.86
N HIS A 276 -24.86 -8.63 0.30
CA HIS A 276 -26.11 -8.33 1.00
C HIS A 276 -26.61 -9.52 1.83
N ALA A 277 -26.71 -10.70 1.21
CA ALA A 277 -27.26 -11.91 1.83
C ALA A 277 -26.45 -12.36 3.06
N GLU A 278 -25.15 -12.13 3.04
CA GLU A 278 -24.23 -12.54 4.12
C GLU A 278 -24.25 -11.57 5.31
N PHE A 279 -24.83 -10.37 5.14
CA PHE A 279 -24.86 -9.34 6.18
C PHE A 279 -26.27 -8.96 6.62
N LEU A 280 -27.16 -9.94 6.66
CA LEU A 280 -28.52 -9.82 7.24
C LEU A 280 -28.56 -10.43 8.65
N THR A 281 -29.45 -9.90 9.49
CA THR A 281 -29.82 -10.58 10.76
C THR A 281 -30.55 -11.90 10.48
N SER A 282 -30.77 -12.70 11.50
CA SER A 282 -31.60 -13.93 11.39
C SER A 282 -33.04 -13.65 10.91
N ASP A 283 -33.51 -12.44 11.15
CA ASP A 283 -34.87 -11.99 10.73
C ASP A 283 -34.86 -11.34 9.36
N GLY A 284 -33.75 -11.36 8.63
CA GLY A 284 -33.61 -10.83 7.29
C GLY A 284 -33.45 -9.31 7.20
N LEU A 285 -33.06 -8.64 8.28
CA LEU A 285 -32.80 -7.19 8.30
C LEU A 285 -31.31 -6.91 8.04
N MET A 286 -31.02 -5.84 7.34
CA MET A 286 -29.65 -5.41 7.08
C MET A 286 -28.92 -5.02 8.37
N LEU A 287 -27.65 -5.43 8.49
CA LEU A 287 -26.76 -5.05 9.60
C LEU A 287 -26.29 -3.60 9.49
N SER A 288 -26.36 -2.99 8.31
CA SER A 288 -26.09 -1.57 8.02
C SER A 288 -27.18 -1.04 7.07
N ASP A 289 -27.10 0.20 6.63
CA ASP A 289 -27.91 0.77 5.56
C ASP A 289 -27.22 0.71 4.18
N HIS A 290 -26.02 0.11 4.13
CA HIS A 290 -25.27 -0.22 2.91
C HIS A 290 -25.12 -1.73 2.75
N ASP A 291 -24.93 -2.17 1.50
CA ASP A 291 -24.50 -3.52 1.16
C ASP A 291 -22.97 -3.56 1.13
N PRO A 292 -22.31 -4.57 1.73
CA PRO A 292 -20.87 -4.75 1.55
C PRO A 292 -20.56 -5.23 0.12
N VAL A 293 -19.40 -4.81 -0.39
CA VAL A 293 -18.89 -5.24 -1.70
C VAL A 293 -17.57 -5.97 -1.52
N THR A 294 -17.50 -7.19 -2.04
CA THR A 294 -16.25 -7.96 -2.08
C THR A 294 -15.70 -8.10 -3.49
N VAL A 295 -14.38 -8.11 -3.59
CA VAL A 295 -13.64 -8.40 -4.83
C VAL A 295 -12.50 -9.35 -4.52
N GLY A 296 -12.44 -10.46 -5.27
CA GLY A 296 -11.28 -11.34 -5.25
C GLY A 296 -10.24 -10.88 -6.27
N PHE A 297 -8.98 -10.89 -5.87
CA PHE A 297 -7.84 -10.52 -6.70
C PHE A 297 -6.84 -11.66 -6.84
N THR A 298 -6.21 -11.74 -8.02
CA THR A 298 -4.91 -12.40 -8.18
C THR A 298 -3.85 -11.35 -8.45
N TRP A 299 -2.64 -11.60 -7.95
CA TRP A 299 -1.48 -10.79 -8.26
C TRP A 299 -0.33 -11.66 -8.77
N SER A 300 0.51 -11.07 -9.62
CA SER A 300 1.73 -11.69 -10.13
C SER A 300 2.85 -10.67 -10.22
N GLN A 301 4.06 -11.09 -9.82
CA GLN A 301 5.24 -10.27 -9.94
C GLN A 301 5.82 -10.40 -11.34
N ASN A 302 6.16 -9.27 -11.98
CA ASN A 302 6.88 -9.26 -13.26
C ASN A 302 8.22 -10.02 -13.10
N PRO A 303 8.49 -11.05 -13.90
CA PRO A 303 9.70 -11.86 -13.77
C PRO A 303 11.00 -11.07 -14.00
N ASP A 304 10.96 -9.96 -14.74
CA ASP A 304 12.15 -9.17 -15.09
C ASP A 304 12.68 -8.29 -13.95
N PHE A 305 11.89 -8.16 -12.85
CA PHE A 305 12.22 -7.28 -11.74
C PHE A 305 12.05 -7.96 -10.38
N ARG A 306 12.87 -7.55 -9.42
CA ARG A 306 12.68 -7.80 -7.99
C ARG A 306 12.90 -6.50 -7.24
N LEU A 307 12.25 -6.34 -6.12
CA LEU A 307 12.52 -5.24 -5.20
C LEU A 307 12.88 -5.80 -3.82
N SER A 308 13.71 -5.07 -3.08
CA SER A 308 13.85 -5.31 -1.65
C SER A 308 12.77 -4.58 -0.87
N ASP A 309 12.52 -5.00 0.36
CA ASP A 309 11.80 -4.14 1.29
C ASP A 309 12.57 -2.84 1.53
N GLN A 310 11.84 -1.76 1.76
CA GLN A 310 12.36 -0.46 2.14
C GLN A 310 12.90 -0.48 3.57
N PHE A 311 13.81 0.47 3.87
CA PHE A 311 14.36 0.70 5.19
C PHE A 311 14.57 2.19 5.40
N GLY A 312 14.26 2.71 6.59
CA GLY A 312 14.32 4.14 6.93
C GLY A 312 12.99 4.70 7.43
N GLY A 313 12.91 6.01 7.57
CA GLY A 313 11.78 6.72 8.16
C GLY A 313 10.75 7.27 7.17
N PRO A 314 9.61 7.78 7.69
CA PRO A 314 8.42 8.12 6.90
C PRO A 314 8.44 9.54 6.32
N HIS A 315 9.59 10.19 6.21
CA HIS A 315 9.67 11.58 5.77
C HIS A 315 10.08 11.71 4.30
N GLY A 316 10.00 12.93 3.77
CA GLY A 316 10.28 13.21 2.37
C GLY A 316 9.17 12.74 1.41
N ASP A 317 9.36 13.04 0.14
CA ASP A 317 8.44 12.67 -0.92
C ASP A 317 8.68 11.23 -1.37
N TYR A 318 7.61 10.54 -1.81
CA TYR A 318 7.72 9.21 -2.39
C TYR A 318 8.40 9.26 -3.76
N TYR A 319 9.24 8.26 -4.03
CA TYR A 319 9.82 8.05 -5.35
C TYR A 319 9.86 6.56 -5.70
N GLN A 320 9.77 6.27 -7.01
CA GLN A 320 9.79 4.94 -7.58
C GLN A 320 10.47 4.97 -8.94
N ASP A 321 11.67 4.41 -9.05
CA ASP A 321 12.46 4.39 -10.29
C ASP A 321 11.98 3.36 -11.30
N LEU A 322 11.25 2.34 -10.87
CA LEU A 322 10.90 1.18 -11.70
C LEU A 322 10.30 1.52 -13.07
N PRO A 323 9.43 2.56 -13.23
CA PRO A 323 8.95 2.95 -14.55
C PRO A 323 10.06 3.31 -15.52
N GLY A 324 11.16 3.90 -15.03
CA GLY A 324 12.32 4.34 -15.81
C GLY A 324 13.43 3.30 -15.99
N VAL A 325 13.37 2.15 -15.29
CA VAL A 325 14.38 1.09 -15.34
C VAL A 325 13.99 0.04 -16.38
N PRO A 326 14.70 -0.13 -17.51
CA PRO A 326 14.44 -1.22 -18.45
C PRO A 326 14.71 -2.60 -17.85
N ALA A 327 14.09 -3.65 -18.39
CA ALA A 327 14.45 -5.03 -18.08
C ALA A 327 15.90 -5.29 -18.49
N GLY A 328 16.66 -5.96 -17.62
CA GLY A 328 18.08 -6.23 -17.86
C GLY A 328 19.00 -5.00 -17.83
N ALA A 329 18.51 -3.82 -17.40
CA ALA A 329 19.33 -2.61 -17.27
C ALA A 329 20.54 -2.86 -16.36
N ARG A 330 21.69 -2.28 -16.73
CA ARG A 330 22.95 -2.43 -16.00
C ARG A 330 23.40 -1.09 -15.45
N ALA A 331 23.86 -1.10 -14.20
CA ALA A 331 24.49 0.08 -13.64
C ALA A 331 25.88 0.27 -14.25
N THR A 332 26.25 1.50 -14.59
CA THR A 332 27.60 1.92 -15.01
C THR A 332 28.30 2.75 -13.96
N ALA A 333 27.54 3.36 -13.05
CA ALA A 333 28.08 4.06 -11.89
C ALA A 333 27.05 4.09 -10.76
N ILE A 334 27.55 4.15 -9.52
CA ILE A 334 26.77 4.43 -8.33
C ILE A 334 27.36 5.64 -7.62
N SER A 335 26.51 6.49 -7.03
CA SER A 335 26.94 7.71 -6.37
C SER A 335 26.23 7.93 -5.04
N LEU A 336 26.90 8.65 -4.15
CA LEU A 336 26.39 9.11 -2.88
C LEU A 336 26.74 10.58 -2.67
N ARG A 337 25.87 11.29 -1.96
CA ARG A 337 26.25 12.49 -1.22
C ARG A 337 26.03 12.21 0.26
N ALA A 338 27.04 12.45 1.08
CA ALA A 338 26.95 12.18 2.50
C ALA A 338 27.87 13.13 3.29
N GLY A 339 27.39 13.49 4.46
CA GLY A 339 28.14 14.12 5.56
C GLY A 339 28.08 13.22 6.79
N SER A 340 27.39 13.69 7.84
CA SER A 340 27.05 12.85 8.99
C SER A 340 25.92 11.84 8.69
N ARG A 341 25.13 12.08 7.65
CA ARG A 341 24.04 11.26 7.14
C ARG A 341 24.15 11.13 5.63
N VAL A 342 23.29 10.31 5.03
CA VAL A 342 23.17 10.22 3.58
C VAL A 342 22.20 11.29 3.08
N ASP A 343 22.70 12.22 2.29
CA ASP A 343 21.92 13.28 1.71
C ASP A 343 21.31 12.86 0.36
N GLN A 344 22.05 12.04 -0.43
CA GLN A 344 21.56 11.60 -1.73
C GLN A 344 22.13 10.23 -2.11
N VAL A 345 21.36 9.44 -2.83
CA VAL A 345 21.78 8.24 -3.53
C VAL A 345 21.53 8.41 -5.03
N GLY A 346 22.40 7.84 -5.86
CA GLY A 346 22.25 7.89 -7.31
C GLY A 346 22.84 6.69 -8.02
N ILE A 347 22.29 6.36 -9.19
CA ILE A 347 22.76 5.30 -10.07
C ILE A 347 22.65 5.76 -11.53
N THR A 348 23.65 5.45 -12.34
CA THR A 348 23.64 5.68 -13.79
C THR A 348 23.56 4.32 -14.48
N LEU A 349 22.60 4.18 -15.40
CA LEU A 349 22.36 2.99 -16.19
C LEU A 349 23.15 3.02 -17.52
N ASP A 350 23.29 1.86 -18.15
CA ASP A 350 23.99 1.67 -19.42
C ASP A 350 23.32 2.37 -20.61
N ASN A 351 22.04 2.70 -20.51
CA ASN A 351 21.32 3.52 -21.49
C ASN A 351 21.52 5.04 -21.29
N GLY A 352 22.36 5.45 -20.32
CA GLY A 352 22.63 6.85 -19.98
C GLY A 352 21.65 7.48 -18.99
N THR A 353 20.60 6.78 -18.57
CA THR A 353 19.66 7.28 -17.56
C THR A 353 20.36 7.40 -16.22
N THR A 354 20.24 8.55 -15.54
CA THR A 354 20.70 8.78 -14.18
C THR A 354 19.49 8.98 -13.27
N LEU A 355 19.42 8.21 -12.21
CA LEU A 355 18.37 8.21 -11.21
C LEU A 355 18.98 8.69 -9.88
N THR A 356 18.45 9.76 -9.30
CA THR A 356 18.98 10.37 -8.07
C THR A 356 17.86 10.79 -7.14
N HIS A 357 18.03 10.52 -5.83
CA HIS A 357 17.03 10.84 -4.81
C HIS A 357 17.71 11.42 -3.58
N GLY A 358 17.16 12.52 -3.06
CA GLY A 358 17.66 13.28 -1.93
C GLY A 358 18.19 14.65 -2.34
N GLY A 359 18.79 15.37 -1.38
CA GLY A 359 19.24 16.74 -1.52
C GLY A 359 20.68 16.88 -1.97
N THR A 360 21.18 18.12 -1.89
CA THR A 360 22.52 18.50 -2.35
C THR A 360 23.55 18.65 -1.22
N GLY A 361 23.19 18.26 0.01
CA GLY A 361 24.07 18.29 1.17
C GLY A 361 25.28 17.37 1.04
N GLY A 362 26.13 17.39 2.06
CA GLY A 362 27.28 16.51 2.18
C GLY A 362 28.28 16.58 1.03
N THR A 363 29.23 15.65 1.02
CA THR A 363 30.26 15.52 0.00
C THR A 363 29.86 14.47 -1.02
N ALA A 364 29.98 14.80 -2.31
CA ALA A 364 29.72 13.85 -3.39
C ALA A 364 30.85 12.85 -3.53
N SER A 365 30.50 11.59 -3.74
CA SER A 365 31.41 10.49 -4.08
C SER A 365 30.74 9.56 -5.08
N SER A 366 31.52 8.87 -5.89
CA SER A 366 31.00 7.93 -6.89
C SER A 366 31.96 6.78 -7.13
N LEU A 367 31.39 5.66 -7.58
CA LEU A 367 32.14 4.49 -8.05
C LEU A 367 31.68 4.19 -9.49
N THR A 368 32.59 4.36 -10.44
CA THR A 368 32.38 3.91 -11.83
C THR A 368 32.62 2.41 -11.89
N LEU A 369 31.70 1.69 -12.49
CA LEU A 369 31.76 0.23 -12.60
C LEU A 369 32.52 -0.17 -13.86
N GLY A 370 33.44 -1.09 -13.72
CA GLY A 370 34.19 -1.66 -14.83
C GLY A 370 33.39 -2.68 -15.65
N SER A 371 33.99 -3.19 -16.71
CA SER A 371 33.38 -4.24 -17.52
C SER A 371 33.14 -5.51 -16.68
N GLY A 372 31.87 -5.97 -16.65
CA GLY A 372 31.43 -7.10 -15.82
C GLY A 372 31.32 -6.82 -14.32
N GLU A 373 31.52 -5.59 -13.91
CA GLU A 373 31.32 -5.16 -12.53
C GLU A 373 29.89 -4.67 -12.33
N TYR A 374 29.28 -5.03 -11.20
CA TYR A 374 27.93 -4.67 -10.84
C TYR A 374 27.73 -4.63 -9.33
N VAL A 375 26.77 -3.84 -8.85
CA VAL A 375 26.48 -3.70 -7.43
C VAL A 375 25.62 -4.88 -6.96
N THR A 376 26.10 -5.61 -5.95
CA THR A 376 25.43 -6.80 -5.41
C THR A 376 24.77 -6.56 -4.07
N THR A 377 25.33 -5.67 -3.25
CA THR A 377 24.94 -5.56 -1.85
C THR A 377 24.94 -4.11 -1.42
N ALA A 378 23.98 -3.74 -0.60
CA ALA A 378 23.94 -2.50 0.13
C ALA A 378 23.74 -2.75 1.63
N VAL A 379 24.55 -2.12 2.46
CA VAL A 379 24.32 -2.02 3.91
C VAL A 379 23.83 -0.62 4.20
N LEU A 380 22.65 -0.52 4.82
CA LEU A 380 22.01 0.72 5.21
C LEU A 380 21.92 0.77 6.72
N CYS A 381 22.20 1.92 7.31
CA CYS A 381 21.94 2.16 8.74
C CYS A 381 21.07 3.39 8.91
N GLU A 382 20.07 3.31 9.77
CA GLU A 382 19.22 4.45 10.12
C GLU A 382 19.54 5.02 11.48
N GLY A 383 19.06 6.22 11.74
CA GLY A 383 19.20 6.92 13.01
C GLY A 383 18.22 8.09 13.11
N GLN A 384 18.26 8.77 14.24
CA GLN A 384 17.34 9.89 14.52
C GLN A 384 18.04 11.24 14.34
N GLN A 385 17.38 12.16 13.62
CA GLN A 385 17.78 13.55 13.50
C GLN A 385 16.55 14.45 13.69
N GLY A 386 16.56 15.26 14.75
CA GLY A 386 15.43 16.15 15.06
C GLY A 386 14.11 15.43 15.32
N GLY A 387 14.16 14.18 15.82
CA GLY A 387 12.97 13.34 16.02
C GLY A 387 12.49 12.60 14.76
N HIS A 388 13.27 12.64 13.69
CA HIS A 388 12.95 11.99 12.41
C HIS A 388 13.97 10.92 12.07
N SER A 389 13.49 9.72 11.69
CA SER A 389 14.35 8.65 11.16
C SER A 389 14.87 9.03 9.78
N ARG A 390 16.15 8.77 9.56
CA ARG A 390 16.89 9.06 8.31
C ARG A 390 17.86 7.94 8.01
N ILE A 391 18.31 7.82 6.77
CA ILE A 391 19.44 6.97 6.42
C ILE A 391 20.74 7.67 6.87
N PHE A 392 21.37 7.12 7.90
CA PHE A 392 22.61 7.67 8.46
C PHE A 392 23.86 7.18 7.74
N SER A 393 23.87 5.96 7.22
CA SER A 393 24.93 5.49 6.34
C SER A 393 24.44 4.54 5.27
N ALA A 394 25.14 4.54 4.16
CA ALA A 394 24.99 3.57 3.09
C ALA A 394 26.36 3.09 2.62
N LYS A 395 26.50 1.76 2.41
CA LYS A 395 27.67 1.14 1.84
C LYS A 395 27.25 0.16 0.76
N PHE A 396 27.66 0.45 -0.46
CA PHE A 396 27.48 -0.43 -1.62
C PHE A 396 28.71 -1.28 -1.84
N THR A 397 28.52 -2.52 -2.27
CA THR A 397 29.61 -3.45 -2.58
C THR A 397 29.35 -4.10 -3.94
N THR A 398 30.37 -4.20 -4.78
CA THR A 398 30.31 -4.84 -6.09
C THR A 398 30.68 -6.31 -6.02
N ASN A 399 30.41 -7.06 -7.09
CA ASN A 399 30.88 -8.46 -7.26
C ASN A 399 32.40 -8.61 -7.24
N LEU A 400 33.14 -7.55 -7.53
CA LEU A 400 34.63 -7.54 -7.47
C LEU A 400 35.18 -7.08 -6.12
N GLY A 401 34.31 -6.76 -5.16
CA GLY A 401 34.67 -6.32 -3.81
C GLY A 401 34.96 -4.82 -3.69
N ASN A 402 34.82 -4.04 -4.77
CA ASN A 402 34.90 -2.59 -4.70
C ASN A 402 33.72 -2.03 -3.90
N THR A 403 33.95 -0.93 -3.18
CA THR A 403 32.94 -0.35 -2.30
C THR A 403 32.81 1.16 -2.48
N LEU A 404 31.57 1.66 -2.32
CA LEU A 404 31.25 3.07 -2.13
C LEU A 404 30.50 3.20 -0.82
N ALA A 405 30.97 4.05 0.09
CA ALA A 405 30.35 4.25 1.40
C ALA A 405 30.32 5.73 1.79
N GLY A 406 29.29 6.10 2.56
CA GLY A 406 29.14 7.46 3.11
C GLY A 406 28.24 7.49 4.32
N GLY A 407 28.34 8.57 5.11
CA GLY A 407 27.57 8.77 6.34
C GLY A 407 28.21 8.12 7.56
N THR A 408 27.45 8.08 8.66
CA THR A 408 27.88 7.55 9.96
C THR A 408 27.13 6.28 10.30
N THR A 409 27.84 5.17 10.49
CA THR A 409 27.22 3.89 10.89
C THR A 409 26.59 3.99 12.26
N THR A 410 25.40 3.46 12.42
CA THR A 410 24.66 3.34 13.69
C THR A 410 24.56 1.87 14.12
N SER A 411 23.81 1.58 15.18
CA SER A 411 23.52 0.21 15.61
C SER A 411 22.33 -0.42 14.88
N ASP A 412 21.49 0.37 14.22
CA ASP A 412 20.32 -0.10 13.48
C ASP A 412 20.62 -0.16 11.99
N CYS A 413 20.96 -1.35 11.53
CA CYS A 413 21.43 -1.55 10.16
C CYS A 413 20.79 -2.79 9.53
N VAL A 414 20.58 -2.70 8.23
CA VAL A 414 20.09 -3.81 7.39
C VAL A 414 21.02 -4.03 6.22
N THR A 415 21.16 -5.28 5.80
CA THR A 415 21.84 -5.65 4.57
C THR A 415 20.82 -6.08 3.52
N ARG A 416 20.89 -5.50 2.34
CA ARG A 416 20.11 -5.89 1.17
C ARG A 416 21.04 -6.46 0.11
N THR A 417 20.77 -7.68 -0.33
CA THR A 417 21.61 -8.38 -1.32
C THR A 417 20.76 -8.74 -2.53
N ALA A 418 21.22 -8.36 -3.71
CA ALA A 418 20.61 -8.77 -4.96
C ALA A 418 20.58 -10.31 -5.07
N PRO A 419 19.48 -10.92 -5.52
CA PRO A 419 19.44 -12.35 -5.76
C PRO A 419 20.57 -12.83 -6.68
N SER A 420 20.94 -14.11 -6.61
CA SER A 420 21.97 -14.67 -7.48
C SER A 420 21.58 -14.49 -8.95
N GLY A 421 22.47 -13.93 -9.75
CA GLY A 421 22.21 -13.58 -11.14
C GLY A 421 21.64 -12.17 -11.35
N TRP A 422 21.41 -11.40 -10.27
CA TRP A 422 20.80 -10.07 -10.30
C TRP A 422 21.76 -8.98 -9.83
N GLN A 423 21.40 -7.73 -10.09
CA GLN A 423 22.16 -6.54 -9.69
C GLN A 423 21.21 -5.42 -9.23
N ILE A 424 21.70 -4.48 -8.44
CA ILE A 424 21.00 -3.24 -8.12
C ILE A 424 21.00 -2.35 -9.37
N ALA A 425 19.81 -1.90 -9.79
CA ALA A 425 19.60 -1.08 -10.99
C ALA A 425 18.70 0.16 -10.75
N GLY A 426 18.26 0.40 -9.53
CA GLY A 426 17.41 1.56 -9.18
C GLY A 426 17.00 1.52 -7.72
N PHE A 427 16.18 2.49 -7.36
CA PHE A 427 15.75 2.73 -5.99
C PHE A 427 14.24 2.97 -5.93
N HIS A 428 13.67 2.77 -4.75
CA HIS A 428 12.33 3.20 -4.39
C HIS A 428 12.30 3.57 -2.90
N GLY A 429 11.50 4.55 -2.53
CA GLY A 429 11.49 5.00 -1.14
C GLY A 429 10.96 6.40 -0.94
N ARG A 430 11.58 7.13 0.01
CA ARG A 430 11.24 8.51 0.34
C ARG A 430 12.50 9.36 0.50
N ALA A 431 12.47 10.58 -0.01
CA ALA A 431 13.57 11.52 0.10
C ALA A 431 13.07 12.97 0.03
N GLY A 432 13.74 13.85 0.72
CA GLY A 432 13.58 15.29 0.64
C GLY A 432 14.95 15.96 0.51
N ASP A 433 15.33 16.78 1.46
CA ASP A 433 16.69 17.34 1.56
C ASP A 433 17.74 16.28 1.93
N GLU A 434 17.28 15.13 2.40
CA GLU A 434 18.09 13.98 2.82
C GLU A 434 17.41 12.69 2.31
N LEU A 435 18.13 11.56 2.39
CA LEU A 435 17.56 10.24 2.09
C LEU A 435 16.86 9.72 3.35
N ASP A 436 15.54 9.60 3.27
CA ASP A 436 14.70 9.22 4.41
C ASP A 436 14.46 7.71 4.47
N LYS A 437 14.08 7.11 3.35
CA LYS A 437 13.76 5.68 3.22
C LYS A 437 14.23 5.19 1.87
N VAL A 438 14.81 3.98 1.79
CA VAL A 438 15.26 3.40 0.52
C VAL A 438 15.11 1.89 0.49
N GLY A 439 14.67 1.39 -0.64
CA GLY A 439 14.73 0.02 -1.10
C GLY A 439 15.35 -0.03 -2.49
N PHE A 440 15.68 -1.22 -2.95
CA PHE A 440 16.42 -1.43 -4.19
C PHE A 440 15.57 -2.13 -5.24
N ILE A 441 15.75 -1.72 -6.48
CA ILE A 441 15.23 -2.39 -7.66
C ILE A 441 16.37 -3.26 -8.22
N TYR A 442 16.05 -4.52 -8.44
CA TYR A 442 17.00 -5.48 -9.02
C TYR A 442 16.54 -5.86 -10.42
N THR A 443 17.50 -5.99 -11.33
CA THR A 443 17.33 -6.52 -12.69
C THR A 443 18.25 -7.71 -12.89
N GLU A 444 17.85 -8.63 -13.77
CA GLU A 444 18.68 -9.76 -14.18
C GLU A 444 19.87 -9.28 -15.02
N ARG A 445 21.01 -10.02 -14.93
CA ARG A 445 22.29 -9.66 -15.59
C ARG A 445 22.42 -10.24 -16.98
#